data_9032cb823981f8f8204599a90bbb7b28
#
_entry.id   9032cb823981f8f8204599a90bbb7b28
#
_cell.length_a   1.000
_cell.length_b   1.000
_cell.length_c   1.000
_cell.angle_alpha   90.00
_cell.angle_beta   90.00
_cell.angle_gamma   90.00
#
_symmetry.space_group_name_H-M   'P 1'
#
loop_
_entity.id
_entity.type
_entity.pdbx_description
1 polymer ?
#
loop_
_entity_poly.entity_id
_entity_poly.type
_entity_poly.pdbx_seq_one_letter_code
_entity_poly.pdbx_strand_id
1 'polypeptide(L)'
;MGEGVDVKRLGAGEDTYVLAQSAARIDKERAMRQRRLRRYVQRLQALQGQALSRDQLLMKLGAARHEAGRASHLIKVHLPEASSNSKTASFEFELDRARLRQVRRREGRYLLRTNLGAHDPAQLWTFYIQLTEVEQAFKELKHDLAVRPIYHSSEKRIEAHIFVAFLAYCLQVTLKAQLKRLAHGITPAEVIAKFKTMQMVDVHLPTTDGRELVLSRYTQPEADHRMLLDLLRLKLPDHPPPKNVGVPKPSDSQPAG
;
A
#
# COMPACT_ATOMS: atom_id res chain seq x y z
N MET A 1 1.92 24.47 5.20
CA MET A 1 3.03 23.88 4.44
C MET A 1 3.39 22.56 5.10
N GLY A 2 3.60 21.47 4.35
CA GLY A 2 4.23 20.27 4.91
C GLY A 2 5.65 20.61 5.33
N GLU A 3 6.04 20.30 6.54
CA GLU A 3 7.39 20.53 7.05
C GLU A 3 8.42 19.93 6.09
N GLY A 4 9.43 20.72 5.70
CA GLY A 4 10.59 20.27 4.92
C GLY A 4 10.41 20.25 3.40
N VAL A 5 9.57 21.12 2.84
CA VAL A 5 9.46 21.32 1.38
C VAL A 5 9.86 22.75 1.03
N ASP A 6 10.92 22.88 0.25
CA ASP A 6 11.38 24.16 -0.33
C ASP A 6 10.81 24.28 -1.76
N VAL A 7 10.28 25.45 -2.11
CA VAL A 7 9.72 25.72 -3.42
C VAL A 7 10.35 26.97 -4.04
N LYS A 8 10.64 26.90 -5.35
CA LYS A 8 11.19 28.01 -6.12
C LYS A 8 10.46 28.14 -7.45
N ARG A 9 10.04 29.36 -7.78
CA ARG A 9 9.47 29.67 -9.08
C ARG A 9 10.57 29.91 -10.12
N LEU A 10 10.32 29.38 -11.31
CA LEU A 10 11.13 29.62 -12.50
C LEU A 10 10.16 30.06 -13.62
N GLY A 11 10.32 31.26 -14.15
CA GLY A 11 9.56 31.75 -15.32
C GLY A 11 10.29 31.34 -16.59
N ALA A 12 9.55 30.82 -17.56
CA ALA A 12 10.07 30.56 -18.91
C ALA A 12 8.93 30.80 -19.93
N GLY A 13 8.92 31.96 -20.54
CA GLY A 13 7.87 32.34 -21.50
C GLY A 13 6.49 32.47 -20.86
N GLU A 14 5.48 31.91 -21.51
CA GLU A 14 4.09 31.91 -21.01
C GLU A 14 3.85 30.93 -19.86
N ASP A 15 4.71 29.97 -19.67
CA ASP A 15 4.60 28.95 -18.64
C ASP A 15 5.31 29.35 -17.34
N THR A 16 4.71 28.99 -16.23
CA THR A 16 5.33 29.05 -14.91
C THR A 16 5.77 27.65 -14.47
N TYR A 17 7.02 27.54 -14.07
CA TYR A 17 7.57 26.32 -13.49
C TYR A 17 7.79 26.51 -11.99
N VAL A 18 7.45 25.50 -11.21
CA VAL A 18 7.73 25.44 -9.78
C VAL A 18 8.64 24.24 -9.51
N LEU A 19 9.84 24.53 -9.03
CA LEU A 19 10.74 23.50 -8.53
C LEU A 19 10.49 23.33 -7.03
N ALA A 20 10.02 22.15 -6.63
CA ALA A 20 9.84 21.78 -5.24
C ALA A 20 10.88 20.75 -4.82
N GLN A 21 11.41 20.83 -3.62
CA GLN A 21 12.35 19.88 -3.04
C GLN A 21 11.85 19.45 -1.67
N SER A 22 11.66 18.14 -1.49
CA SER A 22 11.16 17.54 -0.24
C SER A 22 12.26 16.73 0.44
N ALA A 23 12.60 17.05 1.69
CA ALA A 23 13.59 16.34 2.49
C ALA A 23 13.20 14.87 2.71
N ALA A 24 11.95 14.61 3.12
CA ALA A 24 11.43 13.25 3.33
C ALA A 24 11.49 12.40 2.05
N ARG A 25 11.29 13.02 0.90
CA ARG A 25 11.37 12.33 -0.39
C ARG A 25 12.83 12.03 -0.77
N ILE A 26 13.76 12.93 -0.49
CA ILE A 26 15.19 12.69 -0.67
C ILE A 26 15.62 11.45 0.10
N ASP A 27 15.25 11.34 1.37
CA ASP A 27 15.62 10.21 2.21
C ASP A 27 15.02 8.90 1.73
N LYS A 28 13.74 8.92 1.34
CA LYS A 28 13.06 7.77 0.75
C LYS A 28 13.72 7.31 -0.55
N GLU A 29 13.97 8.21 -1.49
CA GLU A 29 14.58 7.88 -2.78
C GLU A 29 16.03 7.41 -2.61
N ARG A 30 16.79 8.00 -1.69
CA ARG A 30 18.14 7.57 -1.31
C ARG A 30 18.11 6.13 -0.74
N ALA A 31 17.22 5.85 0.20
CA ALA A 31 17.09 4.52 0.79
C ALA A 31 16.69 3.46 -0.26
N MET A 32 15.74 3.78 -1.14
CA MET A 32 15.32 2.89 -2.23
C MET A 32 16.47 2.63 -3.21
N ARG A 33 17.21 3.67 -3.62
CA ARG A 33 18.38 3.54 -4.52
C ARG A 33 19.46 2.68 -3.87
N GLN A 34 19.81 2.96 -2.61
CA GLN A 34 20.83 2.19 -1.89
C GLN A 34 20.47 0.72 -1.78
N ARG A 35 19.21 0.40 -1.46
CA ARG A 35 18.72 -0.98 -1.37
C ARG A 35 18.83 -1.71 -2.71
N ARG A 36 18.41 -1.07 -3.80
CA ARG A 36 18.48 -1.66 -5.15
C ARG A 36 19.93 -1.83 -5.61
N LEU A 37 20.77 -0.81 -5.40
CA LEU A 37 22.18 -0.85 -5.76
C LEU A 37 22.94 -1.95 -4.99
N ARG A 38 22.69 -2.08 -3.69
CA ARG A 38 23.30 -3.14 -2.86
C ARG A 38 22.93 -4.54 -3.38
N ARG A 39 21.65 -4.77 -3.68
CA ARG A 39 21.19 -6.05 -4.25
C ARG A 39 21.85 -6.33 -5.59
N TYR A 40 21.97 -5.33 -6.44
CA TYR A 40 22.59 -5.48 -7.75
C TYR A 40 24.07 -5.82 -7.63
N VAL A 41 24.83 -5.10 -6.79
CA VAL A 41 26.25 -5.39 -6.53
C VAL A 41 26.44 -6.80 -5.98
N GLN A 42 25.63 -7.22 -4.99
CA GLN A 42 25.66 -8.59 -4.46
C GLN A 42 25.41 -9.63 -5.57
N ARG A 43 24.46 -9.37 -6.47
CA ARG A 43 24.18 -10.26 -7.61
C ARG A 43 25.34 -10.33 -8.58
N LEU A 44 26.00 -9.21 -8.90
CA LEU A 44 27.18 -9.18 -9.75
C LEU A 44 28.37 -9.92 -9.11
N GLN A 45 28.63 -9.72 -7.81
CA GLN A 45 29.66 -10.45 -7.07
C GLN A 45 29.41 -11.96 -7.09
N ALA A 46 28.17 -12.39 -6.89
CA ALA A 46 27.81 -13.80 -6.96
C ALA A 46 28.02 -14.39 -8.38
N LEU A 47 27.87 -13.58 -9.44
CA LEU A 47 28.14 -14.03 -10.80
C LEU A 47 29.64 -14.11 -11.12
N GLN A 48 30.48 -13.24 -10.54
CA GLN A 48 31.95 -13.30 -10.70
C GLN A 48 32.55 -14.61 -10.13
N GLY A 49 31.92 -15.17 -9.08
CA GLY A 49 32.34 -16.44 -8.49
C GLY A 49 31.90 -17.70 -9.23
N GLN A 50 31.17 -17.56 -10.35
CA GLN A 50 30.64 -18.71 -11.11
C GLN A 50 31.46 -18.96 -12.38
N ALA A 51 31.82 -20.21 -12.64
CA ALA A 51 32.41 -20.63 -13.91
C ALA A 51 31.32 -20.75 -14.98
N LEU A 52 31.08 -19.69 -15.74
CA LEU A 52 30.01 -19.60 -16.74
C LEU A 52 30.60 -19.46 -18.14
N SER A 53 29.91 -20.02 -19.14
CA SER A 53 30.18 -19.68 -20.53
C SER A 53 29.78 -18.23 -20.81
N ARG A 54 30.31 -17.62 -21.86
CA ARG A 54 30.02 -16.24 -22.23
C ARG A 54 28.54 -16.00 -22.43
N ASP A 55 27.81 -16.89 -23.09
CA ASP A 55 26.38 -16.74 -23.33
C ASP A 55 25.56 -16.83 -22.04
N GLN A 56 25.90 -17.78 -21.19
CA GLN A 56 25.27 -17.91 -19.85
C GLN A 56 25.53 -16.67 -19.00
N LEU A 57 26.74 -16.12 -19.04
CA LEU A 57 27.09 -14.90 -18.33
C LEU A 57 26.28 -13.72 -18.83
N LEU A 58 26.18 -13.51 -20.15
CA LEU A 58 25.39 -12.44 -20.77
C LEU A 58 23.91 -12.54 -20.41
N MET A 59 23.32 -13.73 -20.46
CA MET A 59 21.94 -13.95 -20.04
C MET A 59 21.71 -13.57 -18.56
N LYS A 60 22.58 -14.05 -17.67
CA LYS A 60 22.47 -13.77 -16.22
C LYS A 60 22.74 -12.29 -15.90
N LEU A 61 23.67 -11.63 -16.59
CA LEU A 61 23.90 -10.18 -16.47
C LEU A 61 22.68 -9.39 -16.97
N GLY A 62 22.06 -9.82 -18.07
CA GLY A 62 20.82 -9.22 -18.57
C GLY A 62 19.68 -9.31 -17.56
N ALA A 63 19.47 -10.48 -16.98
CA ALA A 63 18.47 -10.70 -15.92
C ALA A 63 18.76 -9.83 -14.67
N ALA A 64 20.00 -9.83 -14.19
CA ALA A 64 20.41 -9.01 -13.05
C ALA A 64 20.22 -7.50 -13.31
N ARG A 65 20.51 -7.04 -14.53
CA ARG A 65 20.28 -5.65 -14.96
C ARG A 65 18.81 -5.30 -15.00
N HIS A 66 17.96 -6.20 -15.47
CA HIS A 66 16.51 -6.02 -15.49
C HIS A 66 15.94 -5.92 -14.08
N GLU A 67 16.32 -6.84 -13.17
CA GLU A 67 15.90 -6.82 -11.75
C GLU A 67 16.34 -5.53 -11.03
N ALA A 68 17.55 -5.04 -11.30
CA ALA A 68 18.06 -3.80 -10.70
C ALA A 68 17.34 -2.54 -11.21
N GLY A 69 16.73 -2.60 -12.41
CA GLY A 69 16.04 -1.48 -13.02
C GLY A 69 16.93 -0.24 -13.12
N ARG A 70 16.47 0.91 -12.63
CA ARG A 70 17.22 2.17 -12.70
C ARG A 70 18.59 2.14 -11.98
N ALA A 71 18.77 1.25 -11.00
CA ALA A 71 20.04 1.15 -10.28
C ALA A 71 21.15 0.54 -11.16
N SER A 72 20.81 -0.23 -12.17
CA SER A 72 21.78 -0.83 -13.10
C SER A 72 22.61 0.21 -13.86
N HIS A 73 22.03 1.38 -14.12
CA HIS A 73 22.73 2.48 -14.80
C HIS A 73 23.82 3.15 -13.95
N LEU A 74 23.90 2.83 -12.66
CA LEU A 74 24.91 3.35 -11.75
C LEU A 74 26.17 2.47 -11.71
N ILE A 75 26.13 1.31 -12.35
CA ILE A 75 27.25 0.37 -12.45
C ILE A 75 27.62 0.23 -13.91
N LYS A 76 28.91 0.41 -14.22
CA LYS A 76 29.50 0.05 -15.49
C LYS A 76 29.99 -1.38 -15.39
N VAL A 77 29.61 -2.22 -16.33
CA VAL A 77 30.06 -3.62 -16.44
C VAL A 77 30.97 -3.71 -17.64
N HIS A 78 32.19 -4.14 -17.44
CA HIS A 78 33.22 -4.34 -18.47
C HIS A 78 33.33 -5.82 -18.76
N LEU A 79 33.03 -6.19 -20.01
CA LEU A 79 33.18 -7.54 -20.52
C LEU A 79 34.42 -7.56 -21.39
N PRO A 80 35.41 -8.44 -21.13
CA PRO A 80 36.54 -8.58 -22.02
C PRO A 80 36.10 -9.05 -23.40
N GLU A 81 36.89 -8.72 -24.40
CA GLU A 81 36.67 -9.17 -25.79
C GLU A 81 36.62 -10.71 -25.85
N ALA A 82 35.89 -11.23 -26.81
CA ALA A 82 35.73 -12.66 -27.02
C ALA A 82 37.06 -13.28 -27.41
N SER A 83 37.82 -13.77 -26.43
CA SER A 83 38.99 -14.63 -26.71
C SER A 83 38.48 -16.05 -26.99
N SER A 84 38.85 -16.56 -28.15
CA SER A 84 38.37 -17.85 -28.70
C SER A 84 38.77 -19.08 -27.86
N ASN A 85 39.61 -18.94 -26.84
CA ASN A 85 40.17 -20.06 -26.09
C ASN A 85 39.78 -20.14 -24.61
N SER A 86 38.95 -19.21 -24.08
CA SER A 86 38.57 -19.25 -22.68
C SER A 86 37.22 -19.94 -22.47
N LYS A 87 37.22 -21.10 -21.80
CA LYS A 87 35.98 -21.83 -21.42
C LYS A 87 35.16 -21.11 -20.36
N THR A 88 35.75 -20.13 -19.67
CA THR A 88 35.11 -19.36 -18.61
C THR A 88 35.20 -17.88 -18.91
N ALA A 89 34.07 -17.17 -18.85
CA ALA A 89 33.99 -15.73 -19.03
C ALA A 89 34.13 -15.02 -17.69
N SER A 90 35.02 -14.03 -17.63
CA SER A 90 35.15 -13.10 -16.49
C SER A 90 34.61 -11.72 -16.87
N PHE A 91 34.25 -10.92 -15.90
CA PHE A 91 33.84 -9.55 -16.09
C PHE A 91 34.23 -8.71 -14.88
N GLU A 92 34.35 -7.42 -15.11
CA GLU A 92 34.60 -6.44 -14.07
C GLU A 92 33.46 -5.45 -14.00
N PHE A 93 33.24 -4.85 -12.85
CA PHE A 93 32.25 -3.81 -12.70
C PHE A 93 32.73 -2.71 -11.77
N GLU A 94 32.32 -1.49 -12.05
CA GLU A 94 32.65 -0.32 -11.25
C GLU A 94 31.43 0.59 -11.05
N LEU A 95 31.44 1.34 -9.94
CA LEU A 95 30.42 2.34 -9.65
C LEU A 95 30.68 3.62 -10.48
N ASP A 96 29.73 4.02 -11.31
CA ASP A 96 29.76 5.30 -12.02
C ASP A 96 29.47 6.45 -11.04
N ARG A 97 30.53 7.00 -10.46
CA ARG A 97 30.44 8.10 -9.47
C ARG A 97 29.86 9.39 -10.08
N ALA A 98 30.09 9.63 -11.38
CA ALA A 98 29.56 10.81 -12.06
C ALA A 98 28.04 10.72 -12.18
N ARG A 99 27.53 9.57 -12.64
CA ARG A 99 26.11 9.29 -12.72
C ARG A 99 25.43 9.28 -11.37
N LEU A 100 26.06 8.69 -10.36
CA LEU A 100 25.56 8.71 -9.00
C LEU A 100 25.39 10.13 -8.46
N ARG A 101 26.34 11.04 -8.71
CA ARG A 101 26.23 12.47 -8.36
C ARG A 101 25.04 13.14 -9.05
N GLN A 102 24.81 12.86 -10.33
CA GLN A 102 23.66 13.39 -11.07
C GLN A 102 22.33 12.90 -10.51
N VAL A 103 22.21 11.60 -10.19
CA VAL A 103 21.01 11.03 -9.58
C VAL A 103 20.73 11.66 -8.23
N ARG A 104 21.76 11.79 -7.36
CA ARG A 104 21.62 12.44 -6.05
C ARG A 104 21.14 13.90 -6.14
N ARG A 105 21.57 14.63 -7.16
CA ARG A 105 21.11 16.02 -7.38
C ARG A 105 19.62 16.11 -7.75
N ARG A 106 19.04 15.04 -8.28
CA ARG A 106 17.63 15.00 -8.70
C ARG A 106 16.69 14.41 -7.65
N GLU A 107 17.24 13.73 -6.64
CA GLU A 107 16.44 13.12 -5.56
C GLU A 107 15.60 14.16 -4.84
N GLY A 108 14.34 13.81 -4.59
CA GLY A 108 13.39 14.64 -3.85
C GLY A 108 12.90 15.89 -4.57
N ARG A 109 13.21 16.06 -5.84
CA ARG A 109 12.83 17.24 -6.62
C ARG A 109 11.65 16.94 -7.53
N TYR A 110 10.73 17.89 -7.58
CA TYR A 110 9.57 17.90 -8.47
C TYR A 110 9.64 19.15 -9.33
N LEU A 111 9.32 19.01 -10.59
CA LEU A 111 9.13 20.13 -11.51
C LEU A 111 7.65 20.16 -11.91
N LEU A 112 6.96 21.19 -11.47
CA LEU A 112 5.58 21.45 -11.86
C LEU A 112 5.56 22.47 -12.96
N ARG A 113 4.69 22.29 -13.96
CA ARG A 113 4.40 23.24 -15.02
C ARG A 113 2.95 23.68 -14.86
N THR A 114 2.71 24.98 -14.93
CA THR A 114 1.37 25.56 -14.80
C THR A 114 1.27 26.83 -15.63
N ASN A 115 0.06 27.14 -16.06
CA ASN A 115 -0.30 28.41 -16.67
C ASN A 115 -0.76 29.46 -15.64
N LEU A 116 -0.79 29.13 -14.35
CA LEU A 116 -1.17 30.02 -13.27
C LEU A 116 0.02 30.91 -12.87
N GLY A 117 0.21 32.01 -13.60
CA GLY A 117 1.35 32.92 -13.41
C GLY A 117 1.27 33.85 -12.19
N ALA A 118 0.07 34.13 -11.69
CA ALA A 118 -0.15 35.13 -10.63
C ALA A 118 -0.05 34.60 -9.20
N HIS A 119 0.07 33.27 -9.02
CA HIS A 119 0.07 32.64 -7.70
C HIS A 119 1.47 32.50 -7.09
N ASP A 120 1.54 32.55 -5.76
CA ASP A 120 2.75 32.25 -5.01
C ASP A 120 3.18 30.77 -5.22
N PRO A 121 4.50 30.48 -5.33
CA PRO A 121 5.01 29.11 -5.50
C PRO A 121 4.49 28.11 -4.46
N ALA A 122 4.30 28.55 -3.21
CA ALA A 122 3.77 27.71 -2.15
C ALA A 122 2.29 27.35 -2.37
N GLN A 123 1.50 28.27 -2.91
CA GLN A 123 0.11 28.00 -3.30
C GLN A 123 0.05 27.00 -4.46
N LEU A 124 0.88 27.16 -5.48
CA LEU A 124 0.97 26.23 -6.61
C LEU A 124 1.36 24.83 -6.17
N TRP A 125 2.28 24.73 -5.21
CA TRP A 125 2.62 23.45 -4.59
C TRP A 125 1.43 22.86 -3.82
N THR A 126 0.69 23.66 -3.08
CA THR A 126 -0.51 23.23 -2.35
C THR A 126 -1.58 22.69 -3.30
N PHE A 127 -1.82 23.36 -4.44
CA PHE A 127 -2.75 22.85 -5.46
C PHE A 127 -2.32 21.50 -6.04
N TYR A 128 -1.03 21.34 -6.28
CA TYR A 128 -0.49 20.03 -6.73
C TYR A 128 -0.74 18.94 -5.69
N ILE A 129 -0.51 19.21 -4.41
CA ILE A 129 -0.77 18.22 -3.34
C ILE A 129 -2.27 17.89 -3.27
N GLN A 130 -3.14 18.89 -3.32
CA GLN A 130 -4.60 18.68 -3.37
C GLN A 130 -5.01 17.80 -4.56
N LEU A 131 -4.42 18.05 -5.74
CA LEU A 131 -4.68 17.22 -6.92
C LEU A 131 -4.28 15.75 -6.68
N THR A 132 -3.12 15.50 -6.08
CA THR A 132 -2.69 14.13 -5.76
C THR A 132 -3.60 13.46 -4.71
N GLU A 133 -4.14 14.22 -3.76
CA GLU A 133 -5.13 13.72 -2.79
C GLU A 133 -6.44 13.34 -3.47
N VAL A 134 -6.92 14.17 -4.40
CA VAL A 134 -8.12 13.89 -5.21
C VAL A 134 -7.92 12.64 -6.08
N GLU A 135 -6.78 12.52 -6.76
CA GLU A 135 -6.44 11.32 -7.54
C GLU A 135 -6.43 10.06 -6.67
N GLN A 136 -5.87 10.15 -5.46
CA GLN A 136 -5.86 9.04 -4.51
C GLN A 136 -7.28 8.68 -4.05
N ALA A 137 -8.13 9.69 -3.77
CA ALA A 137 -9.52 9.49 -3.40
C ALA A 137 -10.31 8.74 -4.49
N PHE A 138 -10.15 9.15 -5.75
CA PHE A 138 -10.77 8.45 -6.89
C PHE A 138 -10.25 7.01 -7.05
N LYS A 139 -8.97 6.78 -6.81
CA LYS A 139 -8.38 5.45 -6.85
C LYS A 139 -8.97 4.55 -5.75
N GLU A 140 -9.07 5.05 -4.53
CA GLU A 140 -9.65 4.33 -3.39
C GLU A 140 -11.13 3.99 -3.64
N LEU A 141 -11.94 4.94 -4.09
CA LEU A 141 -13.33 4.73 -4.45
C LEU A 141 -13.49 3.68 -5.57
N LYS A 142 -12.65 3.75 -6.59
CA LYS A 142 -12.76 2.91 -7.77
C LYS A 142 -12.28 1.46 -7.54
N HIS A 143 -11.21 1.29 -6.79
CA HIS A 143 -10.56 -0.01 -6.63
C HIS A 143 -10.82 -0.64 -5.27
N ASP A 144 -10.59 0.10 -4.18
CA ASP A 144 -10.65 -0.46 -2.83
C ASP A 144 -12.08 -0.60 -2.32
N LEU A 145 -12.95 0.35 -2.68
CA LEU A 145 -14.36 0.38 -2.27
C LEU A 145 -15.31 -0.13 -3.36
N ALA A 146 -14.77 -0.62 -4.49
CA ALA A 146 -15.50 -1.28 -5.56
C ALA A 146 -16.78 -0.53 -6.03
N VAL A 147 -16.71 0.80 -6.11
CA VAL A 147 -17.82 1.62 -6.66
C VAL A 147 -18.16 1.21 -8.10
N ARG A 148 -17.25 0.56 -8.80
CA ARG A 148 -17.42 0.04 -10.16
C ARG A 148 -16.90 -1.39 -10.26
N PRO A 149 -17.55 -2.27 -11.07
CA PRO A 149 -18.74 -2.03 -11.87
C PRO A 149 -20.03 -1.99 -11.02
N ILE A 150 -21.03 -1.21 -11.49
CA ILE A 150 -22.35 -1.15 -10.87
C ILE A 150 -23.26 -2.11 -11.66
N TYR A 151 -23.73 -3.18 -11.01
CA TYR A 151 -24.58 -4.21 -11.61
C TYR A 151 -26.08 -3.98 -11.41
N HIS A 152 -26.45 -2.87 -10.76
CA HIS A 152 -27.85 -2.54 -10.51
C HIS A 152 -28.45 -1.85 -11.72
N SER A 153 -29.70 -2.23 -12.08
CA SER A 153 -30.49 -1.64 -13.15
C SER A 153 -31.49 -0.56 -12.65
N SER A 154 -31.83 -0.59 -11.38
CA SER A 154 -32.74 0.38 -10.77
C SER A 154 -31.96 1.60 -10.26
N GLU A 155 -32.43 2.81 -10.60
CA GLU A 155 -31.85 4.09 -10.19
C GLU A 155 -31.66 4.16 -8.68
N LYS A 156 -32.70 3.87 -7.90
CA LYS A 156 -32.62 3.85 -6.42
C LYS A 156 -31.53 2.94 -5.87
N ARG A 157 -31.30 1.78 -6.51
CA ARG A 157 -30.22 0.85 -6.09
C ARG A 157 -28.85 1.34 -6.51
N ILE A 158 -28.74 2.04 -7.65
CA ILE A 158 -27.52 2.69 -8.10
C ILE A 158 -27.12 3.79 -7.12
N GLU A 159 -28.06 4.66 -6.78
CA GLU A 159 -27.86 5.75 -5.80
C GLU A 159 -27.45 5.20 -4.43
N ALA A 160 -28.17 4.17 -3.93
CA ALA A 160 -27.84 3.52 -2.67
C ALA A 160 -26.42 2.91 -2.69
N HIS A 161 -26.04 2.26 -3.80
CA HIS A 161 -24.68 1.70 -3.96
C HIS A 161 -23.60 2.79 -3.91
N ILE A 162 -23.80 3.89 -4.63
CA ILE A 162 -22.87 5.04 -4.63
C ILE A 162 -22.81 5.67 -3.24
N PHE A 163 -23.96 5.83 -2.57
CA PHE A 163 -24.02 6.40 -1.24
C PHE A 163 -23.28 5.54 -0.20
N VAL A 164 -23.47 4.23 -0.23
CA VAL A 164 -22.75 3.30 0.66
C VAL A 164 -21.24 3.34 0.42
N ALA A 165 -20.82 3.37 -0.85
CA ALA A 165 -19.39 3.50 -1.19
C ALA A 165 -18.81 4.84 -0.71
N PHE A 166 -19.58 5.93 -0.81
CA PHE A 166 -19.17 7.23 -0.28
C PHE A 166 -19.05 7.23 1.25
N LEU A 167 -19.99 6.63 1.97
CA LEU A 167 -19.91 6.47 3.43
C LEU A 167 -18.68 5.65 3.82
N ALA A 168 -18.41 4.56 3.13
CA ALA A 168 -17.21 3.74 3.34
C ALA A 168 -15.92 4.54 3.12
N TYR A 169 -15.90 5.40 2.10
CA TYR A 169 -14.80 6.32 1.86
C TYR A 169 -14.60 7.32 3.02
N CYS A 170 -15.69 7.93 3.51
CA CYS A 170 -15.63 8.83 4.67
C CYS A 170 -15.05 8.14 5.91
N LEU A 171 -15.47 6.91 6.18
CA LEU A 171 -14.93 6.10 7.28
C LEU A 171 -13.44 5.81 7.09
N GLN A 172 -13.02 5.44 5.88
CA GLN A 172 -11.63 5.17 5.56
C GLN A 172 -10.73 6.41 5.72
N VAL A 173 -11.19 7.57 5.26
CA VAL A 173 -10.47 8.86 5.43
C VAL A 173 -10.36 9.23 6.90
N THR A 174 -11.44 9.05 7.67
CA THR A 174 -11.44 9.31 9.12
C THR A 174 -10.47 8.39 9.85
N LEU A 175 -10.49 7.09 9.55
CA LEU A 175 -9.56 6.11 10.10
C LEU A 175 -8.10 6.46 9.74
N LYS A 176 -7.84 6.84 8.48
CA LYS A 176 -6.53 7.28 8.01
C LYS A 176 -6.02 8.50 8.79
N ALA A 177 -6.89 9.48 9.04
CA ALA A 177 -6.57 10.67 9.83
C ALA A 177 -6.25 10.34 11.30
N GLN A 178 -6.98 9.41 11.89
CA GLN A 178 -6.72 8.92 13.26
C GLN A 178 -5.39 8.16 13.32
N LEU A 179 -5.17 7.21 12.42
CA LEU A 179 -3.93 6.42 12.36
C LEU A 179 -2.69 7.28 12.15
N LYS A 180 -2.78 8.34 11.34
CA LYS A 180 -1.68 9.29 11.14
C LYS A 180 -1.22 9.94 12.44
N ARG A 181 -2.12 10.12 13.41
CA ARG A 181 -1.80 10.72 14.73
C ARG A 181 -1.36 9.68 15.75
N LEU A 182 -1.93 8.48 15.71
CA LEU A 182 -1.79 7.47 16.76
C LEU A 182 -0.78 6.37 16.44
N ALA A 183 -0.63 6.02 15.15
CA ALA A 183 0.18 4.88 14.71
C ALA A 183 0.83 5.15 13.35
N HIS A 184 1.96 5.85 13.33
CA HIS A 184 2.70 6.08 12.11
C HIS A 184 3.17 4.76 11.48
N GLY A 185 2.69 4.49 10.26
CA GLY A 185 3.10 3.32 9.47
C GLY A 185 2.05 2.22 9.34
N ILE A 186 0.93 2.28 10.07
CA ILE A 186 -0.21 1.39 9.89
C ILE A 186 -1.21 2.02 8.93
N THR A 187 -1.67 1.25 7.94
CA THR A 187 -2.65 1.70 6.95
C THR A 187 -4.08 1.30 7.35
N PRO A 188 -5.13 2.04 6.90
CA PRO A 188 -6.52 1.62 7.11
C PRO A 188 -6.80 0.20 6.62
N ALA A 189 -6.24 -0.18 5.47
CA ALA A 189 -6.42 -1.52 4.91
C ALA A 189 -5.88 -2.62 5.83
N GLU A 190 -4.71 -2.41 6.46
CA GLU A 190 -4.14 -3.35 7.43
C GLU A 190 -5.01 -3.48 8.67
N VAL A 191 -5.55 -2.36 9.19
CA VAL A 191 -6.47 -2.38 10.35
C VAL A 191 -7.74 -3.16 10.01
N ILE A 192 -8.36 -2.87 8.88
CA ILE A 192 -9.56 -3.57 8.42
C ILE A 192 -9.28 -5.06 8.19
N ALA A 193 -8.14 -5.39 7.58
CA ALA A 193 -7.75 -6.79 7.36
C ALA A 193 -7.58 -7.56 8.68
N LYS A 194 -7.01 -6.93 9.71
CA LYS A 194 -6.90 -7.53 11.05
C LYS A 194 -8.28 -7.70 11.68
N PHE A 195 -9.13 -6.68 11.68
CA PHE A 195 -10.47 -6.80 12.27
C PHE A 195 -11.39 -7.78 11.54
N LYS A 196 -11.18 -8.04 10.25
CA LYS A 196 -11.92 -9.08 9.51
C LYS A 196 -11.74 -10.49 10.07
N THR A 197 -10.67 -10.75 10.81
CA THR A 197 -10.45 -12.07 11.43
C THR A 197 -11.27 -12.27 12.70
N MET A 198 -11.81 -11.19 13.29
CA MET A 198 -12.81 -11.29 14.35
C MET A 198 -14.18 -11.58 13.73
N GLN A 199 -14.74 -12.74 14.09
CA GLN A 199 -16.01 -13.19 13.54
C GLN A 199 -17.01 -13.37 14.67
N MET A 200 -18.30 -13.19 14.35
CA MET A 200 -19.36 -13.60 15.22
C MET A 200 -19.77 -15.02 14.87
N VAL A 201 -19.77 -15.89 15.85
CA VAL A 201 -20.11 -17.31 15.70
C VAL A 201 -21.40 -17.58 16.48
N ASP A 202 -22.35 -18.24 15.84
CA ASP A 202 -23.57 -18.71 16.49
C ASP A 202 -23.33 -20.11 17.07
N VAL A 203 -23.44 -20.21 18.38
CA VAL A 203 -23.34 -21.47 19.12
C VAL A 203 -24.76 -21.99 19.34
N HIS A 204 -25.07 -23.14 18.77
CA HIS A 204 -26.38 -23.80 18.90
C HIS A 204 -26.35 -24.82 20.02
N LEU A 205 -27.17 -24.63 21.03
CA LEU A 205 -27.32 -25.53 22.16
C LEU A 205 -28.72 -26.13 22.16
N PRO A 206 -28.86 -27.47 22.01
CA PRO A 206 -30.16 -28.11 22.09
C PRO A 206 -30.68 -28.04 23.53
N THR A 207 -31.96 -27.75 23.68
CA THR A 207 -32.66 -27.70 24.95
C THR A 207 -33.53 -28.95 25.15
N THR A 208 -33.82 -29.29 26.37
CA THR A 208 -34.61 -30.51 26.74
C THR A 208 -36.02 -30.49 26.21
N ASP A 209 -36.58 -29.32 25.89
CA ASP A 209 -37.91 -29.14 25.32
C ASP A 209 -37.95 -29.16 23.78
N GLY A 210 -36.81 -29.52 23.15
CA GLY A 210 -36.69 -29.68 21.71
C GLY A 210 -36.47 -28.38 20.94
N ARG A 211 -36.25 -27.27 21.62
CA ARG A 211 -35.81 -25.99 21.03
C ARG A 211 -34.28 -25.92 20.97
N GLU A 212 -33.79 -24.96 20.24
CA GLU A 212 -32.37 -24.60 20.25
C GLU A 212 -32.18 -23.22 20.87
N LEU A 213 -31.22 -23.10 21.75
CA LEU A 213 -30.72 -21.82 22.24
C LEU A 213 -29.54 -21.40 21.38
N VAL A 214 -29.67 -20.28 20.69
CA VAL A 214 -28.60 -19.72 19.84
C VAL A 214 -27.91 -18.59 20.59
N LEU A 215 -26.62 -18.75 20.81
CA LEU A 215 -25.74 -17.77 21.45
C LEU A 215 -24.79 -17.20 20.41
N SER A 216 -25.01 -15.96 20.00
CA SER A 216 -24.06 -15.25 19.12
C SER A 216 -22.90 -14.71 19.94
N ARG A 217 -21.66 -15.13 19.64
CA ARG A 217 -20.43 -14.75 20.36
C ARG A 217 -19.34 -14.35 19.39
N TYR A 218 -18.58 -13.32 19.76
CA TYR A 218 -17.37 -12.98 19.01
C TYR A 218 -16.27 -14.00 19.28
N THR A 219 -15.46 -14.27 18.28
CA THR A 219 -14.18 -14.94 18.46
C THR A 219 -13.31 -14.08 19.41
N GLN A 220 -12.56 -14.73 20.28
CA GLN A 220 -11.77 -14.03 21.30
C GLN A 220 -10.72 -13.13 20.63
N PRO A 221 -10.67 -11.83 20.96
CA PRO A 221 -9.69 -10.92 20.36
C PRO A 221 -8.25 -11.33 20.70
N GLU A 222 -7.42 -11.45 19.67
CA GLU A 222 -5.99 -11.68 19.80
C GLU A 222 -5.24 -10.43 20.31
N ALA A 223 -3.95 -10.54 20.57
CA ALA A 223 -3.12 -9.44 21.07
C ALA A 223 -3.16 -8.21 20.15
N ASP A 224 -3.07 -8.44 18.82
CA ASP A 224 -3.11 -7.38 17.81
C ASP A 224 -4.46 -6.67 17.77
N HIS A 225 -5.57 -7.42 17.93
CA HIS A 225 -6.92 -6.83 17.97
C HIS A 225 -7.09 -5.93 19.20
N ARG A 226 -6.66 -6.42 20.37
CA ARG A 226 -6.73 -5.64 21.62
C ARG A 226 -5.90 -4.36 21.53
N MET A 227 -4.67 -4.45 21.02
CA MET A 227 -3.81 -3.30 20.79
C MET A 227 -4.47 -2.26 19.87
N LEU A 228 -5.09 -2.68 18.77
CA LEU A 228 -5.76 -1.76 17.83
C LEU A 228 -7.05 -1.17 18.42
N LEU A 229 -7.83 -1.95 19.17
CA LEU A 229 -9.02 -1.45 19.87
C LEU A 229 -8.64 -0.37 20.89
N ASP A 230 -7.62 -0.62 21.70
CA ASP A 230 -7.12 0.35 22.69
C ASP A 230 -6.57 1.61 22.01
N LEU A 231 -5.75 1.45 20.97
CA LEU A 231 -5.16 2.55 20.22
C LEU A 231 -6.22 3.45 19.59
N LEU A 232 -7.26 2.86 18.99
CA LEU A 232 -8.37 3.57 18.35
C LEU A 232 -9.48 3.98 19.34
N ARG A 233 -9.35 3.59 20.62
CA ARG A 233 -10.37 3.80 21.67
C ARG A 233 -11.74 3.23 21.27
N LEU A 234 -11.73 2.07 20.62
CA LEU A 234 -12.93 1.36 20.21
C LEU A 234 -13.28 0.30 21.24
N LYS A 235 -14.58 0.10 21.46
CA LYS A 235 -15.11 -1.00 22.24
C LYS A 235 -15.89 -1.92 21.31
N LEU A 236 -15.75 -3.22 21.52
CA LEU A 236 -16.63 -4.17 20.85
C LEU A 236 -18.06 -3.96 21.36
N PRO A 237 -19.07 -4.04 20.48
CA PRO A 237 -20.46 -3.99 20.92
C PRO A 237 -20.79 -5.17 21.84
N ASP A 238 -21.81 -5.02 22.67
CA ASP A 238 -22.28 -6.09 23.53
C ASP A 238 -22.75 -7.30 22.71
N HIS A 239 -22.64 -8.49 23.29
CA HIS A 239 -23.15 -9.69 22.64
C HIS A 239 -24.65 -9.61 22.47
N PRO A 240 -25.20 -10.02 21.33
CA PRO A 240 -26.65 -10.15 21.15
C PRO A 240 -27.25 -11.06 22.22
N PRO A 241 -28.48 -10.76 22.69
CA PRO A 241 -29.15 -11.63 23.62
C PRO A 241 -29.38 -13.02 23.05
N PRO A 242 -29.39 -14.06 23.87
CA PRO A 242 -29.74 -15.42 23.45
C PRO A 242 -31.08 -15.48 22.73
N LYS A 243 -31.17 -16.25 21.67
CA LYS A 243 -32.41 -16.48 20.91
C LYS A 243 -32.83 -17.92 21.05
N ASN A 244 -34.12 -18.17 21.37
CA ASN A 244 -34.71 -19.50 21.30
C ASN A 244 -35.30 -19.70 19.91
N VAL A 245 -34.85 -20.76 19.23
CA VAL A 245 -35.30 -21.11 17.87
C VAL A 245 -35.97 -22.50 17.91
N GLY A 246 -37.07 -22.65 17.16
CA GLY A 246 -37.80 -23.88 17.10
C GLY A 246 -39.12 -23.87 17.89
N VAL A 247 -39.96 -24.84 17.62
CA VAL A 247 -41.24 -25.04 18.32
C VAL A 247 -41.01 -26.04 19.45
N PRO A 248 -41.49 -25.80 20.65
CA PRO A 248 -41.38 -26.76 21.76
C PRO A 248 -42.04 -28.09 21.37
N LYS A 249 -41.38 -29.22 21.59
CA LYS A 249 -42.05 -30.51 21.51
C LYS A 249 -43.21 -30.51 22.49
N PRO A 250 -44.40 -30.97 22.06
CA PRO A 250 -45.48 -31.16 23.00
C PRO A 250 -45.03 -32.10 24.13
N SER A 251 -45.17 -31.66 25.36
CA SER A 251 -44.90 -32.53 26.52
C SER A 251 -45.77 -33.77 26.38
N ASP A 252 -45.17 -34.96 26.41
CA ASP A 252 -45.90 -36.21 26.56
C ASP A 252 -46.72 -36.07 27.85
N SER A 253 -48.00 -35.77 27.69
CA SER A 253 -48.97 -35.84 28.79
C SER A 253 -49.01 -37.28 29.23
N GLN A 254 -48.47 -37.55 30.42
CA GLN A 254 -48.67 -38.84 31.05
C GLN A 254 -50.15 -39.20 31.00
N PRO A 255 -50.51 -40.43 30.60
CA PRO A 255 -51.89 -40.88 30.73
C PRO A 255 -52.18 -40.98 32.24
N ALA A 256 -53.24 -40.28 32.64
CA ALA A 256 -53.80 -40.44 33.98
C ALA A 256 -54.28 -41.90 34.12
N GLY A 257 -53.63 -42.63 35.04
CA GLY A 257 -54.07 -43.91 35.55
C GLY A 257 -55.07 -43.74 36.66
#